data_1b3b57370c5686179b8dcbd4dcfb4de3
#
_entry.id   1b3b57370c5686179b8dcbd4dcfb4de3
#
_cell.length_a   1.000
_cell.length_b   1.000
_cell.length_c   1.000
_cell.angle_alpha   90.00
_cell.angle_beta   90.00
_cell.angle_gamma   90.00
#
_symmetry.space_group_name_H-M   'P 1'
#
loop_
_entity.id
_entity.type
_entity.pdbx_description
1 polymer ?
#
loop_
_entity_poly.entity_id
_entity_poly.type
_entity_poly.pdbx_seq_one_letter_code
_entity_poly.pdbx_strand_id
1 'polypeptide(L)'
;MTVIGWIQILIYCAIVVALVIPLGAYMTRVFNGERTLLSPVLRPVEAALYWIGGVDERREQHWVTYTVSMLFFHVGGFLILYALMRLQALLPFNPAEQSAVAQDLSFNTAVSFITNTNWQNYGGESTLSYLVQMLGLTHQNFLSAATGIVLAVALIRGFARASMRTIGNFWVDITRCTLYILLPICAVYALFLVWQGIPQTLGPYVEATTLEGAKQTIAVGPVASQIAIKMLGTNGGGFFNANASHPFENPTALSNFVQMISIFAIGAALTNVFGRMVGNQRQGWAILAVMSVLFIAGVTVAYWAEAHGNDAFTAMGLTGGNMEGKEVRFGIVASALFAVITTAASCGAVNAMHDSFTALGGMIPLINIQLGEIIVGGVGAGMYGMLLFVILSIFVAGLMVGRTPEYVGKKIEAKEVKMAMLAILILPLMYLGWTAVATVVPVAVAATNNPGPHGFSEILYAYTSQTGNNGSAFAGLSGNILFYNLTGAIAMLIGRFWMIIPAMAIAGSLAEKKLVPPSAGTFPTTGGLFVGLVVGVIGIIGGLTFFPALALGPVVEHFAMVAGTLFSSN
;
A
#
# COMPACT_ATOMS: atom_id res chain seq x y z
N MET A 1 -9.52 -19.09 -17.99
CA MET A 1 -8.38 -18.21 -18.33
C MET A 1 -8.14 -18.18 -19.85
N THR A 2 -7.79 -17.03 -20.42
CA THR A 2 -7.59 -16.87 -21.88
C THR A 2 -6.13 -16.51 -22.19
N VAL A 3 -5.68 -16.81 -23.42
CA VAL A 3 -4.35 -16.42 -23.91
C VAL A 3 -4.19 -14.88 -23.90
N ILE A 4 -5.23 -14.16 -24.33
CA ILE A 4 -5.24 -12.67 -24.34
C ILE A 4 -5.08 -12.12 -22.92
N GLY A 5 -5.72 -12.73 -21.92
CA GLY A 5 -5.56 -12.32 -20.52
C GLY A 5 -4.12 -12.48 -20.01
N TRP A 6 -3.45 -13.57 -20.37
CA TRP A 6 -2.04 -13.75 -20.03
C TRP A 6 -1.10 -12.78 -20.77
N ILE A 7 -1.40 -12.47 -22.03
CA ILE A 7 -0.65 -11.45 -22.77
C ILE A 7 -0.77 -10.09 -22.07
N GLN A 8 -1.96 -9.71 -21.62
CA GLN A 8 -2.18 -8.47 -20.86
C GLN A 8 -1.35 -8.42 -19.58
N ILE A 9 -1.32 -9.51 -18.79
CA ILE A 9 -0.52 -9.63 -17.57
C ILE A 9 0.98 -9.53 -17.88
N LEU A 10 1.45 -10.22 -18.91
CA LEU A 10 2.86 -10.19 -19.31
C LEU A 10 3.32 -8.82 -19.82
N ILE A 11 2.48 -8.12 -20.60
CA ILE A 11 2.76 -6.74 -21.03
C ILE A 11 2.87 -5.82 -19.80
N TYR A 12 1.96 -5.94 -18.84
CA TYR A 12 2.04 -5.19 -17.59
C TYR A 12 3.38 -5.42 -16.87
N CYS A 13 3.74 -6.69 -16.64
CA CYS A 13 5.00 -7.04 -15.98
C CYS A 13 6.23 -6.50 -16.75
N ALA A 14 6.24 -6.62 -18.08
CA ALA A 14 7.34 -6.13 -18.91
C ALA A 14 7.52 -4.61 -18.80
N ILE A 15 6.42 -3.84 -18.78
CA ILE A 15 6.48 -2.38 -18.62
C ILE A 15 6.97 -2.00 -17.23
N VAL A 16 6.46 -2.65 -16.17
CA VAL A 16 6.93 -2.39 -14.79
C VAL A 16 8.44 -2.65 -14.69
N VAL A 17 8.93 -3.78 -15.20
CA VAL A 17 10.37 -4.11 -15.20
C VAL A 17 11.19 -3.10 -16.00
N ALA A 18 10.69 -2.64 -17.15
CA ALA A 18 11.36 -1.62 -17.96
C ALA A 18 11.50 -0.27 -17.23
N LEU A 19 10.53 0.09 -16.37
CA LEU A 19 10.56 1.31 -15.58
C LEU A 19 11.55 1.26 -14.40
N VAL A 20 11.90 0.08 -13.91
CA VAL A 20 12.77 -0.11 -12.72
C VAL A 20 14.10 0.63 -12.87
N ILE A 21 14.77 0.51 -14.02
CA ILE A 21 16.11 1.07 -14.23
C ILE A 21 16.08 2.60 -14.34
N PRO A 22 15.29 3.23 -15.24
CA PRO A 22 15.30 4.68 -15.41
C PRO A 22 14.79 5.41 -14.17
N LEU A 23 13.69 4.93 -13.56
CA LEU A 23 13.12 5.54 -12.37
C LEU A 23 14.05 5.38 -11.15
N GLY A 24 14.60 4.18 -10.93
CA GLY A 24 15.53 3.94 -9.83
C GLY A 24 16.83 4.73 -9.97
N ALA A 25 17.35 4.91 -11.19
CA ALA A 25 18.50 5.77 -11.46
C ALA A 25 18.20 7.24 -11.13
N TYR A 26 17.03 7.74 -11.53
CA TYR A 26 16.59 9.09 -11.23
C TYR A 26 16.42 9.31 -9.72
N MET A 27 15.73 8.41 -9.03
CA MET A 27 15.54 8.47 -7.58
C MET A 27 16.88 8.47 -6.83
N THR A 28 17.82 7.63 -7.23
CA THR A 28 19.16 7.59 -6.62
C THR A 28 19.87 8.94 -6.73
N ARG A 29 19.82 9.60 -7.89
CA ARG A 29 20.40 10.95 -8.08
C ARG A 29 19.76 11.98 -7.16
N VAL A 30 18.42 11.96 -7.04
CA VAL A 30 17.69 12.88 -6.17
C VAL A 30 18.13 12.72 -4.71
N PHE A 31 18.19 11.48 -4.20
CA PHE A 31 18.57 11.22 -2.80
C PHE A 31 20.05 11.41 -2.50
N ASN A 32 20.91 11.35 -3.51
CA ASN A 32 22.31 11.71 -3.40
C ASN A 32 22.55 13.24 -3.49
N GLY A 33 21.52 14.04 -3.79
CA GLY A 33 21.64 15.47 -3.99
C GLY A 33 22.33 15.87 -5.30
N GLU A 34 22.38 14.97 -6.27
CA GLU A 34 22.95 15.23 -7.58
C GLU A 34 22.03 16.13 -8.42
N ARG A 35 22.60 16.87 -9.37
CA ARG A 35 21.82 17.71 -10.28
C ARG A 35 20.94 16.85 -11.19
N THR A 36 19.67 17.24 -11.28
CA THR A 36 18.65 16.65 -12.16
C THR A 36 18.18 17.68 -13.19
N LEU A 37 17.40 17.26 -14.19
CA LEU A 37 16.81 18.16 -15.17
C LEU A 37 15.91 19.24 -14.54
N LEU A 38 15.29 18.92 -13.40
CA LEU A 38 14.40 19.83 -12.69
C LEU A 38 15.12 20.76 -11.70
N SER A 39 16.40 20.51 -11.41
CA SER A 39 17.17 21.31 -10.43
C SER A 39 17.18 22.81 -10.73
N PRO A 40 17.28 23.33 -11.96
CA PRO A 40 17.27 24.77 -12.20
C PRO A 40 15.98 25.46 -11.73
N VAL A 41 14.84 24.76 -11.81
CA VAL A 41 13.53 25.30 -11.43
C VAL A 41 13.20 25.03 -9.96
N LEU A 42 13.50 23.83 -9.46
CA LEU A 42 13.07 23.39 -8.13
C LEU A 42 14.06 23.73 -7.01
N ARG A 43 15.35 23.92 -7.30
CA ARG A 43 16.34 24.25 -6.29
C ARG A 43 16.07 25.56 -5.54
N PRO A 44 15.59 26.64 -6.16
CA PRO A 44 15.18 27.85 -5.43
C PRO A 44 14.03 27.60 -4.46
N VAL A 45 13.05 26.77 -4.88
CA VAL A 45 11.91 26.38 -4.02
C VAL A 45 12.39 25.53 -2.86
N GLU A 46 13.24 24.53 -3.10
CA GLU A 46 13.88 23.69 -2.08
C GLU A 46 14.62 24.54 -1.05
N ALA A 47 15.45 25.50 -1.51
CA ALA A 47 16.20 26.40 -0.65
C ALA A 47 15.29 27.32 0.20
N ALA A 48 14.20 27.82 -0.38
CA ALA A 48 13.22 28.63 0.34
C ALA A 48 12.51 27.81 1.44
N LEU A 49 12.14 26.55 1.17
CA LEU A 49 11.55 25.67 2.17
C LEU A 49 12.50 25.38 3.32
N TYR A 50 13.79 25.14 3.03
CA TYR A 50 14.81 24.96 4.07
C TYR A 50 14.99 26.21 4.92
N TRP A 51 15.02 27.38 4.28
CA TRP A 51 15.13 28.66 5.00
C TRP A 51 13.92 28.90 5.92
N ILE A 52 12.70 28.69 5.44
CA ILE A 52 11.46 28.83 6.24
C ILE A 52 11.43 27.82 7.39
N GLY A 53 11.83 26.58 7.14
CA GLY A 53 11.84 25.50 8.14
C GLY A 53 13.05 25.51 9.07
N GLY A 54 14.03 26.40 8.86
CA GLY A 54 15.28 26.38 9.63
C GLY A 54 16.10 25.10 9.44
N VAL A 55 15.99 24.46 8.28
CA VAL A 55 16.65 23.18 7.97
C VAL A 55 18.04 23.42 7.40
N ASP A 56 19.06 22.88 8.09
CA ASP A 56 20.43 22.81 7.54
C ASP A 56 20.58 21.51 6.73
N GLU A 57 20.66 21.63 5.41
CA GLU A 57 20.80 20.49 4.50
C GLU A 57 22.11 19.71 4.64
N ARG A 58 23.13 20.30 5.26
CA ARG A 58 24.46 19.68 5.49
C ARG A 58 24.49 18.84 6.76
N ARG A 59 23.54 19.06 7.68
CA ARG A 59 23.49 18.38 8.97
C ARG A 59 22.72 17.07 8.84
N GLU A 60 23.43 15.96 8.91
CA GLU A 60 22.82 14.65 8.98
C GLU A 60 22.32 14.29 10.39
N GLN A 61 21.33 13.43 10.48
CA GLN A 61 20.67 13.02 11.71
C GLN A 61 21.04 11.58 12.09
N HIS A 62 21.18 11.36 13.39
CA HIS A 62 21.19 10.02 13.98
C HIS A 62 19.80 9.39 13.80
N TRP A 63 19.72 8.06 13.72
CA TRP A 63 18.45 7.37 13.46
C TRP A 63 17.31 7.75 14.41
N VAL A 64 17.61 8.00 15.70
CA VAL A 64 16.60 8.45 16.69
C VAL A 64 16.06 9.83 16.31
N THR A 65 16.93 10.79 16.01
CA THR A 65 16.51 12.14 15.61
C THR A 65 15.70 12.11 14.31
N TYR A 66 16.11 11.29 13.35
CA TYR A 66 15.38 11.08 12.10
C TYR A 66 13.97 10.54 12.35
N THR A 67 13.85 9.51 13.20
CA THR A 67 12.55 8.91 13.57
C THR A 67 11.67 9.88 14.34
N VAL A 68 12.22 10.62 15.30
CA VAL A 68 11.48 11.62 16.07
C VAL A 68 10.99 12.77 15.18
N SER A 69 11.83 13.25 14.25
CA SER A 69 11.42 14.25 13.26
C SER A 69 10.23 13.76 12.43
N MET A 70 10.26 12.51 11.98
CA MET A 70 9.16 11.88 11.26
C MET A 70 7.88 11.79 12.10
N LEU A 71 7.98 11.40 13.38
CA LEU A 71 6.81 11.34 14.27
C LEU A 71 6.17 12.72 14.47
N PHE A 72 6.95 13.75 14.73
CA PHE A 72 6.44 15.13 14.84
C PHE A 72 5.77 15.60 13.56
N PHE A 73 6.33 15.27 12.40
CA PHE A 73 5.74 15.60 11.12
C PHE A 73 4.33 14.97 10.96
N HIS A 74 4.17 13.71 11.35
CA HIS A 74 2.88 13.02 11.29
C HIS A 74 1.88 13.55 12.31
N VAL A 75 2.32 13.93 13.52
CA VAL A 75 1.44 14.59 14.50
C VAL A 75 0.91 15.92 13.95
N GLY A 76 1.77 16.71 13.29
CA GLY A 76 1.33 17.93 12.61
C GLY A 76 0.29 17.66 11.52
N GLY A 77 0.54 16.68 10.67
CA GLY A 77 -0.40 16.25 9.62
C GLY A 77 -1.74 15.80 10.19
N PHE A 78 -1.72 15.00 11.27
CA PHE A 78 -2.93 14.57 11.98
C PHE A 78 -3.77 15.74 12.46
N LEU A 79 -3.14 16.69 13.17
CA LEU A 79 -3.86 17.84 13.75
C LEU A 79 -4.49 18.72 12.66
N ILE A 80 -3.75 18.98 11.58
CA ILE A 80 -4.26 19.77 10.45
C ILE A 80 -5.43 19.07 9.78
N LEU A 81 -5.31 17.78 9.46
CA LEU A 81 -6.37 17.05 8.77
C LEU A 81 -7.61 16.90 9.64
N TYR A 82 -7.44 16.57 10.92
CA TYR A 82 -8.54 16.52 11.88
C TYR A 82 -9.28 17.87 11.96
N ALA A 83 -8.55 18.97 12.09
CA ALA A 83 -9.13 20.32 12.16
C ALA A 83 -9.88 20.69 10.88
N LEU A 84 -9.32 20.39 9.69
CA LEU A 84 -9.98 20.65 8.41
C LEU A 84 -11.34 19.95 8.30
N MET A 85 -11.43 18.68 8.70
CA MET A 85 -12.69 17.93 8.68
C MET A 85 -13.71 18.45 9.70
N ARG A 86 -13.25 18.84 10.89
CA ARG A 86 -14.13 19.40 11.94
C ARG A 86 -14.65 20.81 11.61
N LEU A 87 -13.90 21.57 10.83
CA LEU A 87 -14.21 22.96 10.50
C LEU A 87 -14.75 23.13 9.08
N GLN A 88 -14.91 22.07 8.28
CA GLN A 88 -15.22 22.19 6.85
C GLN A 88 -16.50 22.98 6.52
N ALA A 89 -17.50 22.97 7.41
CA ALA A 89 -18.73 23.75 7.24
C ALA A 89 -18.50 25.28 7.26
N LEU A 90 -17.37 25.72 7.86
CA LEU A 90 -16.98 27.12 7.97
C LEU A 90 -15.93 27.53 6.92
N LEU A 91 -15.39 26.57 6.17
CA LEU A 91 -14.29 26.77 5.24
C LEU A 91 -14.81 26.95 3.80
N PRO A 92 -14.05 27.65 2.92
CA PRO A 92 -14.41 27.82 1.52
C PRO A 92 -14.32 26.52 0.73
N PHE A 93 -14.76 26.53 -0.54
CA PHE A 93 -14.78 25.37 -1.44
C PHE A 93 -15.62 24.20 -0.93
N ASN A 94 -16.80 24.52 -0.38
CA ASN A 94 -17.80 23.55 0.06
C ASN A 94 -19.13 23.74 -0.71
N PRO A 95 -19.17 23.53 -2.03
CA PRO A 95 -20.36 23.81 -2.84
C PRO A 95 -21.55 22.89 -2.55
N ALA A 96 -21.31 21.72 -1.93
CA ALA A 96 -22.34 20.79 -1.51
C ALA A 96 -22.81 21.01 -0.06
N GLU A 97 -22.36 22.09 0.60
CA GLU A 97 -22.72 22.48 1.97
C GLU A 97 -22.53 21.36 3.00
N GLN A 98 -21.44 20.58 2.83
CA GLN A 98 -21.14 19.46 3.74
C GLN A 98 -20.94 19.95 5.17
N SER A 99 -21.62 19.29 6.10
CA SER A 99 -21.52 19.57 7.54
C SER A 99 -20.19 19.11 8.13
N ALA A 100 -19.89 19.52 9.38
CA ALA A 100 -18.72 19.05 10.10
C ALA A 100 -18.73 17.51 10.23
N VAL A 101 -17.64 16.83 9.87
CA VAL A 101 -17.51 15.39 9.99
C VAL A 101 -17.56 14.97 11.47
N ALA A 102 -18.20 13.86 11.82
CA ALA A 102 -18.27 13.34 13.18
C ALA A 102 -16.88 13.16 13.82
N GLN A 103 -16.78 13.26 15.15
CA GLN A 103 -15.48 13.30 15.84
C GLN A 103 -14.69 12.00 15.68
N ASP A 104 -15.34 10.88 15.86
CA ASP A 104 -14.76 9.54 15.74
C ASP A 104 -14.34 9.22 14.30
N LEU A 105 -15.17 9.61 13.33
CA LEU A 105 -14.86 9.47 11.91
C LEU A 105 -13.72 10.39 11.49
N SER A 106 -13.67 11.64 11.98
CA SER A 106 -12.55 12.55 11.75
C SER A 106 -11.24 12.01 12.34
N PHE A 107 -11.30 11.41 13.52
CA PHE A 107 -10.15 10.77 14.17
C PHE A 107 -9.64 9.59 13.33
N ASN A 108 -10.53 8.67 12.95
CA ASN A 108 -10.20 7.51 12.12
C ASN A 108 -9.57 7.94 10.80
N THR A 109 -10.20 8.90 10.10
CA THR A 109 -9.74 9.40 8.80
C THR A 109 -8.39 10.10 8.91
N ALA A 110 -8.18 10.95 9.92
CA ALA A 110 -6.90 11.63 10.10
C ALA A 110 -5.76 10.63 10.36
N VAL A 111 -5.99 9.63 11.22
CA VAL A 111 -5.05 8.52 11.43
C VAL A 111 -4.79 7.77 10.14
N SER A 112 -5.84 7.41 9.43
CA SER A 112 -5.77 6.64 8.18
C SER A 112 -4.88 7.32 7.13
N PHE A 113 -5.01 8.63 6.96
CA PHE A 113 -4.24 9.36 5.93
C PHE A 113 -2.79 9.64 6.35
N ILE A 114 -2.51 9.90 7.63
CA ILE A 114 -1.12 10.07 8.08
C ILE A 114 -0.32 8.76 8.04
N THR A 115 -1.00 7.62 8.18
CA THR A 115 -0.36 6.29 8.12
C THR A 115 -0.25 5.73 6.71
N ASN A 116 -0.69 6.47 5.69
CA ASN A 116 -0.77 6.02 4.28
C ASN A 116 -1.76 4.85 4.06
N THR A 117 -2.67 4.63 5.00
CA THR A 117 -3.68 3.58 4.88
C THR A 117 -4.80 3.98 3.93
N ASN A 118 -5.28 5.20 4.05
CA ASN A 118 -6.42 5.76 3.31
C ASN A 118 -7.71 4.92 3.42
N TRP A 119 -7.88 4.20 4.50
CA TRP A 119 -9.15 3.57 4.85
C TRP A 119 -10.22 4.64 5.07
N GLN A 120 -11.38 4.50 4.45
CA GLN A 120 -12.47 5.46 4.48
C GLN A 120 -13.78 4.77 4.89
N ASN A 121 -14.30 5.09 6.07
CA ASN A 121 -15.62 4.64 6.53
C ASN A 121 -16.75 5.58 6.05
N TYR A 122 -16.58 6.25 4.92
CA TYR A 122 -17.51 7.25 4.36
C TYR A 122 -17.39 7.34 2.84
N GLY A 123 -18.42 7.83 2.17
CA GLY A 123 -18.33 8.29 0.78
C GLY A 123 -17.77 9.70 0.72
N GLY A 124 -16.65 9.90 0.04
CA GLY A 124 -16.00 11.22 -0.04
C GLY A 124 -16.89 12.29 -0.69
N GLU A 125 -17.61 11.92 -1.72
CA GLU A 125 -18.55 12.76 -2.48
C GLU A 125 -19.74 13.24 -1.67
N SER A 126 -20.13 12.53 -0.62
CA SER A 126 -21.29 12.86 0.23
C SER A 126 -20.91 13.39 1.61
N THR A 127 -19.60 13.41 1.95
CA THR A 127 -19.14 13.71 3.32
C THR A 127 -18.13 14.85 3.37
N LEU A 128 -17.33 15.04 2.33
CA LEU A 128 -16.18 15.95 2.36
C LEU A 128 -16.29 17.10 1.36
N SER A 129 -15.94 18.30 1.82
CA SER A 129 -15.79 19.47 0.98
C SER A 129 -14.58 19.35 0.05
N TYR A 130 -14.55 20.12 -1.06
CA TYR A 130 -13.40 20.13 -1.97
C TYR A 130 -12.11 20.58 -1.26
N LEU A 131 -12.20 21.52 -0.32
CA LEU A 131 -11.04 21.95 0.44
C LEU A 131 -10.43 20.82 1.24
N VAL A 132 -11.27 20.02 1.92
CA VAL A 132 -10.80 18.84 2.67
C VAL A 132 -10.22 17.79 1.72
N GLN A 133 -10.85 17.55 0.58
CA GLN A 133 -10.33 16.63 -0.45
C GLN A 133 -8.95 17.06 -0.98
N MET A 134 -8.72 18.37 -1.23
CA MET A 134 -7.46 18.89 -1.78
C MET A 134 -6.39 19.10 -0.71
N LEU A 135 -6.63 20.01 0.26
CA LEU A 135 -5.64 20.38 1.27
C LEU A 135 -5.54 19.36 2.40
N GLY A 136 -6.60 18.63 2.67
CA GLY A 136 -6.58 17.52 3.61
C GLY A 136 -6.03 16.26 2.98
N LEU A 137 -6.85 15.58 2.20
CA LEU A 137 -6.55 14.22 1.74
C LEU A 137 -5.44 14.17 0.69
N THR A 138 -5.57 14.93 -0.41
CA THR A 138 -4.58 14.89 -1.50
C THR A 138 -3.20 15.34 -1.03
N HIS A 139 -3.11 16.42 -0.25
CA HIS A 139 -1.85 16.87 0.32
C HIS A 139 -1.23 15.81 1.24
N GLN A 140 -2.05 15.21 2.12
CA GLN A 140 -1.56 14.15 3.02
C GLN A 140 -1.10 12.90 2.26
N ASN A 141 -1.69 12.59 1.10
CA ASN A 141 -1.24 11.52 0.23
C ASN A 141 0.20 11.74 -0.27
N PHE A 142 0.58 12.97 -0.64
CA PHE A 142 1.97 13.29 -0.96
C PHE A 142 2.91 13.08 0.22
N LEU A 143 2.53 13.55 1.40
CA LEU A 143 3.38 13.54 2.58
C LEU A 143 3.58 12.13 3.14
N SER A 144 2.52 11.33 3.22
CA SER A 144 2.58 9.96 3.74
C SER A 144 3.33 9.01 2.79
N ALA A 145 3.16 9.18 1.46
CA ALA A 145 3.90 8.45 0.45
C ALA A 145 5.39 8.82 0.48
N ALA A 146 5.72 10.12 0.49
CA ALA A 146 7.10 10.57 0.60
C ALA A 146 7.77 10.02 1.86
N THR A 147 7.06 9.98 3.00
CA THR A 147 7.58 9.38 4.24
C THR A 147 7.98 7.92 4.05
N GLY A 148 7.13 7.10 3.43
CA GLY A 148 7.47 5.69 3.14
C GLY A 148 8.76 5.56 2.34
N ILE A 149 8.87 6.34 1.26
CA ILE A 149 10.04 6.32 0.36
C ILE A 149 11.32 6.71 1.11
N VAL A 150 11.30 7.81 1.89
CA VAL A 150 12.51 8.28 2.57
C VAL A 150 12.96 7.36 3.69
N LEU A 151 12.03 6.68 4.36
CA LEU A 151 12.36 5.65 5.36
C LEU A 151 13.03 4.43 4.72
N ALA A 152 12.58 4.00 3.54
CA ALA A 152 13.25 2.95 2.79
C ALA A 152 14.67 3.38 2.39
N VAL A 153 14.84 4.61 1.90
CA VAL A 153 16.16 5.17 1.57
C VAL A 153 17.05 5.26 2.79
N ALA A 154 16.53 5.65 3.95
CA ALA A 154 17.27 5.68 5.21
C ALA A 154 17.75 4.28 5.61
N LEU A 155 16.91 3.25 5.49
CA LEU A 155 17.32 1.85 5.72
C LEU A 155 18.38 1.39 4.70
N ILE A 156 18.20 1.72 3.42
CA ILE A 156 19.17 1.42 2.36
C ILE A 156 20.53 2.07 2.67
N ARG A 157 20.54 3.32 3.16
CA ARG A 157 21.77 3.99 3.63
C ARG A 157 22.41 3.24 4.79
N GLY A 158 21.62 2.64 5.68
CA GLY A 158 22.12 1.76 6.74
C GLY A 158 22.95 0.61 6.21
N PHE A 159 22.52 -0.03 5.13
CA PHE A 159 23.29 -1.09 4.46
C PHE A 159 24.50 -0.55 3.68
N ALA A 160 24.34 0.57 2.99
CA ALA A 160 25.37 1.13 2.10
C ALA A 160 26.53 1.80 2.85
N ARG A 161 26.27 2.42 4.01
CA ARG A 161 27.27 3.16 4.80
C ARG A 161 28.06 2.24 5.73
N ALA A 162 29.26 2.66 6.10
CA ALA A 162 30.11 1.94 7.05
C ALA A 162 30.73 2.88 8.06
N SER A 163 30.73 2.49 9.34
CA SER A 163 31.34 3.26 10.45
C SER A 163 30.76 4.68 10.58
N MET A 164 29.48 4.86 10.25
CA MET A 164 28.78 6.14 10.34
C MET A 164 27.63 6.05 11.36
N ARG A 165 27.38 7.17 12.08
CA ARG A 165 26.29 7.24 13.07
C ARG A 165 25.02 7.90 12.54
N THR A 166 25.00 8.30 11.27
CA THR A 166 23.92 9.06 10.65
C THR A 166 23.33 8.32 9.46
N ILE A 167 22.05 8.55 9.19
CA ILE A 167 21.30 7.90 8.11
C ILE A 167 20.70 8.87 7.10
N GLY A 168 21.02 10.16 7.22
CA GLY A 168 20.52 11.25 6.39
C GLY A 168 19.82 12.33 7.20
N ASN A 169 19.02 13.17 6.56
CA ASN A 169 18.19 14.19 7.21
C ASN A 169 16.75 14.07 6.72
N PHE A 170 15.83 13.79 7.63
CA PHE A 170 14.41 13.57 7.31
C PHE A 170 13.78 14.73 6.54
N TRP A 171 14.05 15.97 6.98
CA TRP A 171 13.46 17.16 6.36
C TRP A 171 13.98 17.39 4.94
N VAL A 172 15.24 17.10 4.70
CA VAL A 172 15.87 17.17 3.37
C VAL A 172 15.29 16.08 2.47
N ASP A 173 15.23 14.85 2.97
CA ASP A 173 14.77 13.71 2.21
C ASP A 173 13.28 13.86 1.82
N ILE A 174 12.40 14.27 2.75
CA ILE A 174 10.96 14.45 2.49
C ILE A 174 10.71 15.58 1.47
N THR A 175 11.44 16.69 1.59
CA THR A 175 11.36 17.81 0.65
C THR A 175 11.79 17.39 -0.75
N ARG A 176 12.94 16.72 -0.88
CA ARG A 176 13.42 16.24 -2.19
C ARG A 176 12.50 15.20 -2.80
N CYS A 177 12.04 14.25 -2.02
CA CYS A 177 11.10 13.23 -2.48
C CYS A 177 9.83 13.86 -3.05
N THR A 178 9.24 14.81 -2.31
CA THR A 178 8.01 15.47 -2.72
C THR A 178 8.23 16.34 -3.96
N LEU A 179 9.24 17.22 -3.96
CA LEU A 179 9.45 18.20 -5.03
C LEU A 179 9.99 17.60 -6.32
N TYR A 180 10.93 16.64 -6.24
CA TYR A 180 11.63 16.15 -7.44
C TYR A 180 11.06 14.84 -7.97
N ILE A 181 10.39 14.03 -7.14
CA ILE A 181 9.86 12.73 -7.56
C ILE A 181 8.34 12.78 -7.68
N LEU A 182 7.62 12.97 -6.57
CA LEU A 182 6.17 12.81 -6.55
C LEU A 182 5.45 13.91 -7.32
N LEU A 183 5.73 15.18 -7.02
CA LEU A 183 4.99 16.30 -7.59
C LEU A 183 5.11 16.40 -9.12
N PRO A 184 6.31 16.32 -9.73
CA PRO A 184 6.44 16.43 -11.19
C PRO A 184 5.76 15.26 -11.93
N ILE A 185 5.90 14.05 -11.42
CA ILE A 185 5.25 12.87 -12.03
C ILE A 185 3.74 12.99 -11.90
N CYS A 186 3.21 13.36 -10.72
CA CYS A 186 1.78 13.54 -10.52
C CYS A 186 1.19 14.68 -11.34
N ALA A 187 1.93 15.77 -11.59
CA ALA A 187 1.45 16.86 -12.43
C ALA A 187 1.20 16.38 -13.88
N VAL A 188 2.15 15.66 -14.47
CA VAL A 188 1.98 15.07 -15.80
C VAL A 188 0.89 13.99 -15.79
N TYR A 189 0.85 13.19 -14.77
CA TYR A 189 -0.13 12.11 -14.63
C TYR A 189 -1.56 12.66 -14.46
N ALA A 190 -1.76 13.72 -13.70
CA ALA A 190 -3.06 14.37 -13.57
C ALA A 190 -3.58 14.92 -14.90
N LEU A 191 -2.71 15.51 -15.73
CA LEU A 191 -3.08 15.95 -17.08
C LEU A 191 -3.50 14.78 -17.98
N PHE A 192 -2.79 13.66 -17.90
CA PHE A 192 -3.20 12.43 -18.59
C PHE A 192 -4.59 11.95 -18.11
N LEU A 193 -4.85 11.95 -16.79
CA LEU A 193 -6.12 11.52 -16.23
C LEU A 193 -7.28 12.43 -16.65
N VAL A 194 -7.06 13.76 -16.69
CA VAL A 194 -8.04 14.71 -17.24
C VAL A 194 -8.31 14.40 -18.72
N TRP A 195 -7.28 14.14 -19.51
CA TRP A 195 -7.43 13.74 -20.91
C TRP A 195 -8.25 12.45 -21.08
N GLN A 196 -8.16 11.52 -20.12
CA GLN A 196 -8.98 10.32 -20.09
C GLN A 196 -10.44 10.56 -19.68
N GLY A 197 -10.80 11.75 -19.23
CA GLY A 197 -12.16 12.13 -18.83
C GLY A 197 -12.42 12.15 -17.32
N ILE A 198 -11.37 12.09 -16.50
CA ILE A 198 -11.52 12.23 -15.04
C ILE A 198 -11.74 13.70 -14.69
N PRO A 199 -12.78 14.06 -13.91
CA PRO A 199 -13.10 15.44 -13.57
C PRO A 199 -11.97 16.14 -12.80
N GLN A 200 -11.74 17.42 -13.13
CA GLN A 200 -10.89 18.34 -12.37
C GLN A 200 -11.55 19.70 -12.33
N THR A 201 -12.50 19.91 -11.44
CA THR A 201 -13.31 21.13 -11.36
C THR A 201 -13.52 21.56 -9.91
N LEU A 202 -13.81 22.84 -9.71
CA LEU A 202 -14.27 23.42 -8.44
C LEU A 202 -15.74 23.88 -8.51
N GLY A 203 -16.42 23.59 -9.64
CA GLY A 203 -17.84 23.86 -9.82
C GLY A 203 -18.71 22.98 -8.92
N PRO A 204 -19.98 23.38 -8.72
CA PRO A 204 -20.94 22.58 -7.95
C PRO A 204 -21.24 21.24 -8.64
N TYR A 205 -21.86 20.34 -7.89
CA TYR A 205 -22.40 19.08 -8.44
C TYR A 205 -23.44 19.38 -9.52
N VAL A 206 -23.55 18.49 -10.50
CA VAL A 206 -24.43 18.67 -11.65
C VAL A 206 -25.78 18.02 -11.36
N GLU A 207 -26.85 18.81 -11.41
CA GLU A 207 -28.21 18.29 -11.34
C GLU A 207 -28.67 17.82 -12.72
N ALA A 208 -29.13 16.57 -12.80
CA ALA A 208 -29.67 15.97 -13.99
C ALA A 208 -31.09 15.44 -13.73
N THR A 209 -31.88 15.27 -14.79
CA THR A 209 -33.19 14.62 -14.70
C THR A 209 -33.10 13.30 -15.47
N THR A 210 -33.46 12.20 -14.82
CA THR A 210 -33.49 10.87 -15.45
C THR A 210 -34.61 10.77 -16.48
N LEU A 211 -34.57 9.73 -17.30
CA LEU A 211 -35.63 9.50 -18.31
C LEU A 211 -37.00 9.28 -17.66
N GLU A 212 -37.03 8.79 -16.42
CA GLU A 212 -38.24 8.58 -15.62
C GLU A 212 -38.70 9.87 -14.90
N GLY A 213 -37.97 10.99 -15.08
CA GLY A 213 -38.34 12.28 -14.48
C GLY A 213 -37.81 12.49 -13.05
N ALA A 214 -37.03 11.56 -12.48
CA ALA A 214 -36.42 11.72 -11.17
C ALA A 214 -35.21 12.68 -11.24
N LYS A 215 -34.95 13.45 -10.18
CA LYS A 215 -33.73 14.26 -10.05
C LYS A 215 -32.56 13.38 -9.60
N GLN A 216 -31.40 13.58 -10.22
CA GLN A 216 -30.16 12.93 -9.88
C GLN A 216 -29.05 13.98 -9.72
N THR A 217 -28.35 13.95 -8.60
CA THR A 217 -27.16 14.77 -8.36
C THR A 217 -25.92 13.99 -8.77
N ILE A 218 -25.19 14.50 -9.74
CA ILE A 218 -23.94 13.90 -10.23
C ILE A 218 -22.78 14.63 -9.56
N ALA A 219 -22.11 13.93 -8.65
CA ALA A 219 -20.95 14.48 -7.95
C ALA A 219 -19.76 14.62 -8.89
N VAL A 220 -19.13 15.78 -8.85
CA VAL A 220 -17.88 16.10 -9.57
C VAL A 220 -16.91 16.79 -8.60
N GLY A 221 -15.70 17.10 -9.03
CA GLY A 221 -14.76 17.80 -8.14
C GLY A 221 -13.32 17.76 -8.63
N PRO A 222 -12.34 18.08 -7.79
CA PRO A 222 -10.91 18.02 -8.09
C PRO A 222 -10.36 16.59 -8.02
N VAL A 223 -10.91 15.70 -8.85
CA VAL A 223 -10.68 14.24 -8.77
C VAL A 223 -9.33 13.84 -9.35
N ALA A 224 -8.99 14.30 -10.57
CA ALA A 224 -7.81 13.80 -11.29
C ALA A 224 -6.50 14.02 -10.53
N SER A 225 -6.32 15.16 -9.86
CA SER A 225 -5.13 15.44 -9.07
C SER A 225 -5.00 14.53 -7.86
N GLN A 226 -6.11 14.16 -7.22
CA GLN A 226 -6.12 13.20 -6.12
C GLN A 226 -5.78 11.80 -6.62
N ILE A 227 -6.38 11.35 -7.74
CA ILE A 227 -6.11 10.03 -8.32
C ILE A 227 -4.65 9.87 -8.73
N ALA A 228 -4.02 10.92 -9.26
CA ALA A 228 -2.62 10.87 -9.66
C ALA A 228 -1.71 10.45 -8.48
N ILE A 229 -1.82 11.12 -7.34
CA ILE A 229 -0.99 10.79 -6.17
C ILE A 229 -1.46 9.54 -5.45
N LYS A 230 -2.78 9.29 -5.36
CA LYS A 230 -3.28 8.09 -4.67
C LYS A 230 -2.76 6.80 -5.30
N MET A 231 -2.57 6.78 -6.63
CA MET A 231 -2.03 5.62 -7.33
C MET A 231 -0.50 5.58 -7.28
N LEU A 232 0.17 6.68 -7.62
CA LEU A 232 1.64 6.75 -7.63
C LEU A 232 2.25 6.59 -6.23
N GLY A 233 1.58 7.14 -5.21
CA GLY A 233 1.99 7.08 -3.80
C GLY A 233 1.52 5.83 -3.07
N THR A 234 0.87 4.90 -3.77
CA THR A 234 0.24 3.71 -3.18
C THR A 234 -0.60 4.05 -1.93
N ASN A 235 -1.42 5.09 -2.04
CA ASN A 235 -2.25 5.56 -0.94
C ASN A 235 -3.59 4.82 -0.90
N GLY A 236 -4.20 4.56 -2.08
CA GLY A 236 -5.59 4.13 -2.17
C GLY A 236 -6.56 5.20 -1.69
N GLY A 237 -7.70 4.79 -1.18
CA GLY A 237 -8.80 5.69 -0.94
C GLY A 237 -9.41 6.21 -2.24
N GLY A 238 -10.31 7.15 -2.17
CA GLY A 238 -10.92 7.73 -3.35
C GLY A 238 -11.64 9.04 -3.06
N PHE A 239 -11.89 9.80 -4.11
CA PHE A 239 -12.83 10.90 -4.07
C PHE A 239 -14.26 10.36 -3.91
N PHE A 240 -14.56 9.26 -4.61
CA PHE A 240 -15.84 8.56 -4.56
C PHE A 240 -15.76 7.31 -3.68
N ASN A 241 -16.89 6.94 -3.07
CA ASN A 241 -16.98 5.74 -2.24
C ASN A 241 -16.61 4.46 -3.02
N ALA A 242 -17.07 4.37 -4.27
CA ALA A 242 -16.77 3.22 -5.14
C ALA A 242 -15.31 3.16 -5.63
N ASN A 243 -14.46 4.14 -5.26
CA ASN A 243 -13.04 4.19 -5.59
C ASN A 243 -12.79 4.06 -7.11
N ALA A 244 -11.76 3.35 -7.55
CA ALA A 244 -11.42 3.19 -8.97
C ALA A 244 -12.39 2.27 -9.75
N SER A 245 -13.47 1.77 -9.16
CA SER A 245 -14.61 1.22 -9.89
C SER A 245 -15.55 2.32 -10.38
N HIS A 246 -15.53 3.51 -9.77
CA HIS A 246 -16.32 4.65 -10.22
C HIS A 246 -15.85 5.17 -11.58
N PRO A 247 -16.78 5.43 -12.55
CA PRO A 247 -16.39 5.91 -13.89
C PRO A 247 -15.58 7.21 -13.88
N PHE A 248 -15.83 8.11 -12.91
CA PHE A 248 -15.09 9.38 -12.79
C PHE A 248 -13.74 9.26 -12.08
N GLU A 249 -13.36 8.09 -11.60
CA GLU A 249 -11.99 7.83 -11.14
C GLU A 249 -11.19 6.97 -12.12
N ASN A 250 -11.87 6.16 -12.94
CA ASN A 250 -11.22 5.21 -13.83
C ASN A 250 -12.12 4.90 -15.05
N PRO A 251 -12.26 5.85 -16.00
CA PRO A 251 -13.26 5.76 -17.06
C PRO A 251 -12.94 4.72 -18.14
N THR A 252 -11.66 4.51 -18.46
CA THR A 252 -11.23 3.76 -19.65
C THR A 252 -10.31 2.59 -19.30
N ALA A 253 -10.19 1.63 -20.21
CA ALA A 253 -9.21 0.55 -20.09
C ALA A 253 -7.76 1.07 -20.03
N LEU A 254 -7.47 2.20 -20.74
CA LEU A 254 -6.16 2.83 -20.72
C LEU A 254 -5.88 3.51 -19.36
N SER A 255 -6.85 4.23 -18.79
CA SER A 255 -6.71 4.81 -17.45
C SER A 255 -6.47 3.70 -16.42
N ASN A 256 -7.21 2.61 -16.48
CA ASN A 256 -7.04 1.45 -15.59
C ASN A 256 -5.64 0.83 -15.70
N PHE A 257 -5.15 0.67 -16.93
CA PHE A 257 -3.82 0.10 -17.17
C PHE A 257 -2.69 0.99 -16.64
N VAL A 258 -2.78 2.30 -16.85
CA VAL A 258 -1.79 3.27 -16.34
C VAL A 258 -1.87 3.40 -14.82
N GLN A 259 -3.06 3.30 -14.22
CA GLN A 259 -3.23 3.23 -12.77
C GLN A 259 -2.50 2.01 -12.18
N MET A 260 -2.68 0.83 -12.75
CA MET A 260 -1.96 -0.37 -12.33
C MET A 260 -0.43 -0.20 -12.41
N ILE A 261 0.09 0.37 -13.51
CA ILE A 261 1.53 0.63 -13.66
C ILE A 261 2.02 1.59 -12.58
N SER A 262 1.29 2.68 -12.32
CA SER A 262 1.71 3.71 -11.37
C SER A 262 1.79 3.17 -9.93
N ILE A 263 0.93 2.21 -9.56
CA ILE A 263 0.96 1.55 -8.25
C ILE A 263 2.31 0.83 -8.03
N PHE A 264 2.83 0.11 -9.00
CA PHE A 264 4.09 -0.63 -8.84
C PHE A 264 5.35 0.16 -9.17
N ALA A 265 5.24 1.30 -9.88
CA ALA A 265 6.38 2.01 -10.47
C ALA A 265 7.48 2.34 -9.45
N ILE A 266 7.14 3.04 -8.37
CA ILE A 266 8.12 3.48 -7.35
C ILE A 266 8.59 2.30 -6.50
N GLY A 267 7.67 1.43 -6.06
CA GLY A 267 8.01 0.25 -5.25
C GLY A 267 9.03 -0.66 -5.96
N ALA A 268 8.79 -0.97 -7.22
CA ALA A 268 9.72 -1.76 -8.04
C ALA A 268 11.05 -1.03 -8.26
N ALA A 269 11.01 0.29 -8.53
CA ALA A 269 12.22 1.11 -8.74
C ALA A 269 13.12 1.17 -7.50
N LEU A 270 12.56 1.06 -6.28
CA LEU A 270 13.35 1.04 -5.04
C LEU A 270 14.29 -0.15 -4.95
N THR A 271 14.00 -1.27 -5.61
CA THR A 271 14.96 -2.40 -5.70
C THR A 271 16.21 -2.01 -6.49
N ASN A 272 16.07 -1.19 -7.54
CA ASN A 272 17.20 -0.66 -8.29
C ASN A 272 17.96 0.42 -7.48
N VAL A 273 17.24 1.27 -6.73
CA VAL A 273 17.86 2.23 -5.79
C VAL A 273 18.72 1.48 -4.78
N PHE A 274 18.19 0.40 -4.19
CA PHE A 274 18.96 -0.44 -3.27
C PHE A 274 20.24 -0.97 -3.92
N GLY A 275 20.12 -1.62 -5.09
CA GLY A 275 21.28 -2.16 -5.79
C GLY A 275 22.34 -1.12 -6.14
N ARG A 276 21.93 0.12 -6.51
CA ARG A 276 22.85 1.24 -6.78
C ARG A 276 23.55 1.73 -5.53
N MET A 277 22.81 1.97 -4.47
CA MET A 277 23.36 2.55 -3.24
C MET A 277 24.30 1.58 -2.50
N VAL A 278 24.04 0.26 -2.57
CA VAL A 278 24.95 -0.76 -2.01
C VAL A 278 26.07 -1.17 -2.97
N GLY A 279 26.14 -0.58 -4.17
CA GLY A 279 27.20 -0.85 -5.16
C GLY A 279 27.10 -2.22 -5.86
N ASN A 280 25.95 -2.92 -5.75
CA ASN A 280 25.76 -4.23 -6.38
C ASN A 280 24.31 -4.41 -6.89
N GLN A 281 24.10 -4.16 -8.18
CA GLN A 281 22.80 -4.27 -8.82
C GLN A 281 22.18 -5.69 -8.78
N ARG A 282 23.00 -6.74 -8.66
CA ARG A 282 22.48 -8.11 -8.55
C ARG A 282 21.64 -8.29 -7.27
N GLN A 283 21.93 -7.55 -6.21
CA GLN A 283 21.13 -7.56 -4.97
C GLN A 283 19.72 -7.02 -5.22
N GLY A 284 19.58 -5.89 -5.91
CA GLY A 284 18.29 -5.33 -6.28
C GLY A 284 17.47 -6.26 -7.17
N TRP A 285 18.10 -6.87 -8.17
CA TRP A 285 17.43 -7.85 -9.04
C TRP A 285 17.01 -9.12 -8.30
N ALA A 286 17.81 -9.60 -7.33
CA ALA A 286 17.43 -10.76 -6.52
C ALA A 286 16.18 -10.49 -5.68
N ILE A 287 16.08 -9.30 -5.08
CA ILE A 287 14.89 -8.87 -4.33
C ILE A 287 13.68 -8.77 -5.27
N LEU A 288 13.82 -8.12 -6.43
CA LEU A 288 12.73 -8.01 -7.40
C LEU A 288 12.28 -9.39 -7.90
N ALA A 289 13.21 -10.35 -8.04
CA ALA A 289 12.87 -11.73 -8.42
C ALA A 289 12.02 -12.42 -7.34
N VAL A 290 12.35 -12.27 -6.03
CA VAL A 290 11.51 -12.77 -4.93
C VAL A 290 10.10 -12.21 -5.03
N MET A 291 9.99 -10.89 -5.17
CA MET A 291 8.70 -10.19 -5.30
C MET A 291 7.92 -10.68 -6.52
N SER A 292 8.60 -10.86 -7.67
CA SER A 292 7.97 -11.31 -8.92
C SER A 292 7.42 -12.74 -8.83
N VAL A 293 8.14 -13.66 -8.18
CA VAL A 293 7.67 -15.03 -7.97
C VAL A 293 6.37 -15.05 -7.17
N LEU A 294 6.32 -14.31 -6.05
CA LEU A 294 5.13 -14.23 -5.21
C LEU A 294 3.97 -13.55 -5.94
N PHE A 295 4.25 -12.47 -6.69
CA PHE A 295 3.25 -11.74 -7.48
C PHE A 295 2.61 -12.64 -8.54
N ILE A 296 3.41 -13.33 -9.35
CA ILE A 296 2.90 -14.20 -10.41
C ILE A 296 2.09 -15.35 -9.83
N ALA A 297 2.52 -15.94 -8.70
CA ALA A 297 1.75 -16.97 -8.01
C ALA A 297 0.36 -16.43 -7.60
N GLY A 298 0.30 -15.26 -6.97
CA GLY A 298 -0.95 -14.62 -6.56
C GLY A 298 -1.87 -14.30 -7.75
N VAL A 299 -1.35 -13.68 -8.81
CA VAL A 299 -2.11 -13.37 -10.04
C VAL A 299 -2.66 -14.65 -10.68
N THR A 300 -1.86 -15.72 -10.73
CA THR A 300 -2.30 -16.99 -11.31
C THR A 300 -3.51 -17.56 -10.59
N VAL A 301 -3.46 -17.60 -9.25
CA VAL A 301 -4.56 -18.16 -8.45
C VAL A 301 -5.80 -17.26 -8.51
N ALA A 302 -5.64 -15.94 -8.35
CA ALA A 302 -6.77 -15.01 -8.39
C ALA A 302 -7.46 -15.03 -9.76
N TYR A 303 -6.70 -14.95 -10.85
CA TYR A 303 -7.28 -15.00 -12.19
C TYR A 303 -7.92 -16.36 -12.49
N TRP A 304 -7.30 -17.46 -12.03
CA TRP A 304 -7.89 -18.79 -12.19
C TRP A 304 -9.24 -18.88 -11.46
N ALA A 305 -9.30 -18.47 -10.19
CA ALA A 305 -10.50 -18.57 -9.38
C ALA A 305 -11.66 -17.74 -9.96
N GLU A 306 -11.39 -16.49 -10.34
CA GLU A 306 -12.40 -15.60 -10.91
C GLU A 306 -12.84 -16.02 -12.32
N ALA A 307 -11.93 -16.58 -13.13
CA ALA A 307 -12.27 -17.10 -14.45
C ALA A 307 -13.04 -18.43 -14.41
N HIS A 308 -12.89 -19.21 -13.34
CA HIS A 308 -13.68 -20.43 -13.10
C HIS A 308 -15.09 -20.06 -12.62
N GLY A 309 -15.18 -19.09 -11.73
CA GLY A 309 -16.43 -18.60 -11.19
C GLY A 309 -17.04 -19.51 -10.11
N ASN A 310 -18.36 -19.44 -9.97
CA ASN A 310 -19.14 -20.21 -9.00
C ASN A 310 -19.98 -21.26 -9.72
N ASP A 311 -19.83 -22.52 -9.36
CA ASP A 311 -20.54 -23.66 -9.95
C ASP A 311 -22.07 -23.55 -9.82
N ALA A 312 -22.55 -22.90 -8.74
CA ALA A 312 -23.98 -22.65 -8.56
C ALA A 312 -24.55 -21.74 -9.67
N PHE A 313 -23.80 -20.72 -10.11
CA PHE A 313 -24.21 -19.87 -11.22
C PHE A 313 -24.18 -20.61 -12.55
N THR A 314 -23.17 -21.46 -12.75
CA THR A 314 -23.10 -22.33 -13.94
C THR A 314 -24.30 -23.27 -14.01
N ALA A 315 -24.73 -23.85 -12.87
CA ALA A 315 -25.92 -24.69 -12.79
C ALA A 315 -27.22 -23.95 -13.11
N MET A 316 -27.28 -22.63 -12.86
CA MET A 316 -28.37 -21.74 -13.25
C MET A 316 -28.31 -21.29 -14.72
N GLY A 317 -27.32 -21.76 -15.50
CA GLY A 317 -27.12 -21.38 -16.90
C GLY A 317 -26.34 -20.11 -17.14
N LEU A 318 -25.75 -19.50 -16.09
CA LEU A 318 -24.83 -18.35 -16.21
C LEU A 318 -23.45 -18.86 -16.56
N THR A 319 -22.89 -18.38 -17.67
CA THR A 319 -21.54 -18.75 -18.14
C THR A 319 -20.64 -17.51 -18.18
N GLY A 320 -19.33 -17.68 -18.12
CA GLY A 320 -18.38 -16.59 -18.35
C GLY A 320 -17.51 -16.21 -17.14
N GLY A 321 -17.53 -17.00 -16.06
CA GLY A 321 -16.78 -16.76 -14.84
C GLY A 321 -17.47 -15.76 -13.89
N ASN A 322 -16.76 -15.31 -12.84
CA ASN A 322 -17.31 -14.43 -11.83
C ASN A 322 -17.20 -12.95 -12.22
N MET A 323 -18.32 -12.36 -12.65
CA MET A 323 -18.43 -10.92 -12.96
C MET A 323 -19.06 -10.11 -11.82
N GLU A 324 -19.50 -10.75 -10.74
CA GLU A 324 -20.05 -10.04 -9.59
C GLU A 324 -19.05 -9.01 -9.05
N GLY A 325 -19.54 -7.81 -8.73
CA GLY A 325 -18.74 -6.70 -8.22
C GLY A 325 -17.65 -6.17 -9.17
N LYS A 326 -17.62 -6.62 -10.43
CA LYS A 326 -16.64 -6.21 -11.45
C LYS A 326 -17.29 -5.36 -12.52
N GLU A 327 -16.55 -4.35 -12.96
CA GLU A 327 -16.98 -3.47 -14.04
C GLU A 327 -16.80 -4.13 -15.41
N VAL A 328 -17.84 -4.11 -16.24
CA VAL A 328 -17.85 -4.71 -17.59
C VAL A 328 -16.71 -4.15 -18.46
N ARG A 329 -16.40 -2.84 -18.34
CA ARG A 329 -15.33 -2.18 -19.10
C ARG A 329 -13.93 -2.72 -18.80
N PHE A 330 -13.73 -3.40 -17.67
CA PHE A 330 -12.43 -3.99 -17.27
C PHE A 330 -12.43 -5.51 -17.42
N GLY A 331 -13.56 -6.18 -17.12
CA GLY A 331 -13.67 -7.62 -17.17
C GLY A 331 -12.88 -8.33 -16.06
N ILE A 332 -12.87 -9.66 -16.10
CA ILE A 332 -12.29 -10.51 -15.03
C ILE A 332 -10.77 -10.32 -14.92
N VAL A 333 -10.06 -10.32 -16.05
CA VAL A 333 -8.57 -10.28 -16.05
C VAL A 333 -8.04 -9.01 -15.38
N ALA A 334 -8.53 -7.85 -15.82
CA ALA A 334 -8.05 -6.57 -15.29
C ALA A 334 -8.52 -6.34 -13.86
N SER A 335 -9.68 -6.86 -13.46
CA SER A 335 -10.15 -6.79 -12.07
C SER A 335 -9.33 -7.68 -11.13
N ALA A 336 -9.08 -8.93 -11.50
CA ALA A 336 -8.23 -9.84 -10.72
C ALA A 336 -6.78 -9.32 -10.62
N LEU A 337 -6.22 -8.84 -11.74
CA LEU A 337 -4.87 -8.26 -11.78
C LEU A 337 -4.79 -7.02 -10.89
N PHE A 338 -5.78 -6.10 -10.95
CA PHE A 338 -5.82 -4.90 -10.11
C PHE A 338 -5.89 -5.25 -8.62
N ALA A 339 -6.74 -6.21 -8.26
CA ALA A 339 -6.89 -6.67 -6.86
C ALA A 339 -5.57 -7.22 -6.30
N VAL A 340 -4.83 -8.01 -7.10
CA VAL A 340 -3.51 -8.51 -6.68
C VAL A 340 -2.47 -7.39 -6.61
N ILE A 341 -2.46 -6.46 -7.57
CA ILE A 341 -1.52 -5.33 -7.56
C ILE A 341 -1.73 -4.43 -6.34
N THR A 342 -2.97 -4.03 -6.08
CA THR A 342 -3.29 -3.10 -5.00
C THR A 342 -2.99 -3.66 -3.62
N THR A 343 -3.18 -4.97 -3.43
CA THR A 343 -2.92 -5.65 -2.15
C THR A 343 -1.47 -6.11 -1.99
N ALA A 344 -0.77 -6.36 -3.09
CA ALA A 344 0.67 -6.59 -3.10
C ALA A 344 1.47 -5.30 -2.81
N ALA A 345 0.93 -4.13 -3.18
CA ALA A 345 1.58 -2.84 -3.12
C ALA A 345 1.17 -1.93 -1.96
N SER A 346 0.35 -2.38 -1.02
CA SER A 346 -0.19 -1.50 0.05
C SER A 346 -0.84 -0.22 -0.51
N CYS A 347 -1.64 -0.38 -1.60
CA CYS A 347 -2.25 0.78 -2.25
C CYS A 347 -3.66 1.05 -1.72
N GLY A 348 -4.51 0.03 -1.65
CA GLY A 348 -5.90 0.16 -1.21
C GLY A 348 -6.89 0.63 -2.27
N ALA A 349 -6.44 1.07 -3.45
CA ALA A 349 -7.36 1.36 -4.55
C ALA A 349 -8.03 0.07 -5.07
N VAL A 350 -9.31 0.15 -5.43
CA VAL A 350 -10.06 -0.99 -5.94
C VAL A 350 -10.82 -0.61 -7.21
N ASN A 351 -10.76 -1.46 -8.24
CA ASN A 351 -11.58 -1.33 -9.45
C ASN A 351 -12.70 -2.37 -9.53
N ALA A 352 -12.79 -3.22 -8.50
CA ALA A 352 -13.82 -4.23 -8.30
C ALA A 352 -14.02 -4.45 -6.80
N MET A 353 -15.22 -4.87 -6.39
CA MET A 353 -15.51 -5.15 -4.98
C MET A 353 -14.90 -6.50 -4.59
N HIS A 354 -13.91 -6.50 -3.71
CA HIS A 354 -13.20 -7.72 -3.31
C HIS A 354 -14.12 -8.71 -2.56
N ASP A 355 -15.14 -8.20 -1.88
CA ASP A 355 -16.18 -8.98 -1.21
C ASP A 355 -16.94 -9.92 -2.16
N SER A 356 -17.11 -9.47 -3.40
CA SER A 356 -17.79 -10.21 -4.46
C SER A 356 -16.88 -11.17 -5.23
N PHE A 357 -15.63 -11.31 -4.84
CA PHE A 357 -14.74 -12.32 -5.42
C PHE A 357 -15.12 -13.71 -4.91
N THR A 358 -14.81 -14.75 -5.68
CA THR A 358 -14.90 -16.12 -5.19
C THR A 358 -14.05 -16.28 -3.93
N ALA A 359 -14.39 -17.22 -3.07
CA ALA A 359 -13.66 -17.41 -1.79
C ALA A 359 -12.14 -17.53 -1.97
N LEU A 360 -11.67 -18.31 -2.97
CA LEU A 360 -10.24 -18.42 -3.28
C LEU A 360 -9.68 -17.18 -3.98
N GLY A 361 -10.47 -16.51 -4.82
CA GLY A 361 -10.07 -15.26 -5.47
C GLY A 361 -9.86 -14.14 -4.46
N GLY A 362 -10.79 -13.96 -3.51
CA GLY A 362 -10.71 -13.00 -2.42
C GLY A 362 -9.65 -13.33 -1.36
N MET A 363 -9.29 -14.61 -1.22
CA MET A 363 -8.21 -15.04 -0.33
C MET A 363 -6.84 -14.49 -0.75
N ILE A 364 -6.57 -14.27 -2.04
CA ILE A 364 -5.27 -13.76 -2.50
C ILE A 364 -5.01 -12.34 -2.05
N PRO A 365 -5.92 -11.36 -2.24
CA PRO A 365 -5.80 -10.05 -1.61
C PRO A 365 -5.51 -10.11 -0.11
N LEU A 366 -6.24 -10.96 0.62
CA LEU A 366 -6.06 -11.14 2.06
C LEU A 366 -4.66 -11.66 2.41
N ILE A 367 -4.17 -12.70 1.73
CA ILE A 367 -2.81 -13.24 1.91
C ILE A 367 -1.75 -12.19 1.62
N ASN A 368 -1.87 -11.44 0.53
CA ASN A 368 -0.90 -10.41 0.17
C ASN A 368 -0.71 -9.39 1.29
N ILE A 369 -1.82 -8.92 1.88
CA ILE A 369 -1.77 -7.97 2.99
C ILE A 369 -1.23 -8.64 4.26
N GLN A 370 -1.65 -9.88 4.58
CA GLN A 370 -1.17 -10.63 5.73
C GLN A 370 0.33 -10.89 5.71
N LEU A 371 0.93 -11.09 4.53
CA LEU A 371 2.39 -11.18 4.38
C LEU A 371 3.12 -9.85 4.64
N GLY A 372 2.40 -8.78 4.94
CA GLY A 372 2.96 -7.45 5.20
C GLY A 372 3.23 -6.64 3.94
N GLU A 373 2.55 -7.00 2.83
CA GLU A 373 2.60 -6.27 1.55
C GLU A 373 4.03 -6.04 1.05
N ILE A 374 4.82 -7.10 1.11
CA ILE A 374 6.22 -7.11 0.72
C ILE A 374 6.43 -7.49 -0.76
N ILE A 375 5.34 -7.76 -1.48
CA ILE A 375 5.35 -8.16 -2.89
C ILE A 375 5.32 -6.89 -3.74
N VAL A 376 6.46 -6.33 -4.09
CA VAL A 376 6.73 -4.97 -4.54
C VAL A 376 6.44 -3.95 -3.43
N GLY A 377 5.28 -4.05 -2.82
CA GLY A 377 4.86 -3.34 -1.62
C GLY A 377 4.52 -1.88 -1.86
N GLY A 378 4.03 -1.23 -0.82
CA GLY A 378 3.81 0.21 -0.80
C GLY A 378 5.10 0.98 -1.01
N VAL A 379 4.98 2.22 -1.46
CA VAL A 379 6.14 3.07 -1.77
C VAL A 379 7.04 3.24 -0.54
N GLY A 380 8.10 2.46 -0.50
CA GLY A 380 9.03 2.34 0.62
C GLY A 380 8.70 1.21 1.59
N ALA A 381 7.45 1.06 2.01
CA ALA A 381 7.05 0.05 2.99
C ALA A 381 7.39 -1.38 2.52
N GLY A 382 7.10 -1.71 1.27
CA GLY A 382 7.47 -2.99 0.70
C GLY A 382 8.95 -3.27 0.70
N MET A 383 9.76 -2.25 0.40
CA MET A 383 11.21 -2.41 0.39
C MET A 383 11.79 -2.65 1.78
N TYR A 384 11.42 -1.85 2.79
CA TYR A 384 11.92 -2.12 4.13
C TYR A 384 11.32 -3.40 4.73
N GLY A 385 10.06 -3.73 4.47
CA GLY A 385 9.45 -4.99 4.87
C GLY A 385 10.15 -6.22 4.26
N MET A 386 10.42 -6.19 2.96
CA MET A 386 11.18 -7.26 2.29
C MET A 386 12.60 -7.40 2.86
N LEU A 387 13.29 -6.29 3.16
CA LEU A 387 14.62 -6.34 3.78
C LEU A 387 14.60 -6.95 5.18
N LEU A 388 13.51 -6.78 5.96
CA LEU A 388 13.35 -7.46 7.25
C LEU A 388 13.26 -8.99 7.07
N PHE A 389 12.50 -9.47 6.07
CA PHE A 389 12.45 -10.89 5.74
C PHE A 389 13.79 -11.41 5.21
N VAL A 390 14.52 -10.61 4.44
CA VAL A 390 15.89 -10.95 4.00
C VAL A 390 16.83 -11.11 5.19
N ILE A 391 16.81 -10.20 6.16
CA ILE A 391 17.60 -10.28 7.39
C ILE A 391 17.29 -11.59 8.13
N LEU A 392 16.02 -11.91 8.30
CA LEU A 392 15.58 -13.11 8.97
C LEU A 392 15.99 -14.39 8.20
N SER A 393 15.82 -14.39 6.87
CA SER A 393 16.18 -15.53 6.01
C SER A 393 17.68 -15.83 6.06
N ILE A 394 18.52 -14.79 6.03
CA ILE A 394 19.99 -14.94 6.11
C ILE A 394 20.40 -15.41 7.50
N PHE A 395 19.74 -14.91 8.54
CA PHE A 395 20.02 -15.34 9.91
C PHE A 395 19.69 -16.83 10.09
N VAL A 396 18.52 -17.27 9.65
CA VAL A 396 18.12 -18.69 9.73
C VAL A 396 19.07 -19.58 8.90
N ALA A 397 19.34 -19.19 7.65
CA ALA A 397 20.27 -19.96 6.80
C ALA A 397 21.68 -20.03 7.37
N GLY A 398 22.18 -18.91 7.92
CA GLY A 398 23.50 -18.85 8.57
C GLY A 398 23.61 -19.81 9.75
N LEU A 399 22.60 -19.81 10.63
CA LEU A 399 22.56 -20.71 11.79
C LEU A 399 22.48 -22.19 11.38
N MET A 400 21.66 -22.51 10.37
CA MET A 400 21.50 -23.90 9.90
C MET A 400 22.77 -24.48 9.30
N VAL A 401 23.58 -23.65 8.64
CA VAL A 401 24.82 -24.10 7.96
C VAL A 401 26.06 -23.87 8.83
N GLY A 402 25.92 -23.32 10.03
CA GLY A 402 27.02 -23.00 10.93
C GLY A 402 27.94 -21.87 10.42
N ARG A 403 27.38 -20.92 9.66
CA ARG A 403 28.09 -19.76 9.09
C ARG A 403 27.65 -18.46 9.75
N THR A 404 28.52 -17.46 9.78
CA THR A 404 28.15 -16.13 10.27
C THR A 404 27.14 -15.49 9.33
N PRO A 405 25.95 -15.06 9.82
CA PRO A 405 24.98 -14.37 8.99
C PRO A 405 25.52 -13.02 8.51
N GLU A 406 25.63 -12.84 7.20
CA GLU A 406 26.16 -11.61 6.58
C GLU A 406 25.28 -11.21 5.39
N TYR A 407 24.94 -9.92 5.31
CA TYR A 407 24.24 -9.36 4.16
C TYR A 407 24.91 -8.07 3.68
N VAL A 408 25.22 -8.03 2.38
CA VAL A 408 25.89 -6.86 1.74
C VAL A 408 27.13 -6.41 2.53
N GLY A 409 27.95 -7.36 3.02
CA GLY A 409 29.14 -7.09 3.82
C GLY A 409 28.86 -6.61 5.24
N LYS A 410 27.66 -6.73 5.73
CA LYS A 410 27.29 -6.41 7.12
C LYS A 410 26.97 -7.67 7.91
N LYS A 411 27.56 -7.83 9.09
CA LYS A 411 27.18 -8.89 10.01
C LYS A 411 25.78 -8.63 10.56
N ILE A 412 24.92 -9.64 10.47
CA ILE A 412 23.57 -9.62 11.07
C ILE A 412 23.67 -10.29 12.45
N GLU A 413 23.44 -9.49 13.48
CA GLU A 413 23.61 -9.91 14.87
C GLU A 413 22.26 -9.87 15.62
N ALA A 414 22.26 -10.26 16.90
CA ALA A 414 21.06 -10.37 17.70
C ALA A 414 20.19 -9.09 17.74
N LYS A 415 20.79 -7.91 17.62
CA LYS A 415 20.06 -6.63 17.62
C LYS A 415 19.19 -6.49 16.37
N GLU A 416 19.76 -6.70 15.19
CA GLU A 416 19.02 -6.60 13.92
C GLU A 416 17.92 -7.66 13.84
N VAL A 417 18.21 -8.88 14.27
CA VAL A 417 17.23 -9.98 14.25
C VAL A 417 16.08 -9.72 15.21
N LYS A 418 16.35 -9.28 16.46
CA LYS A 418 15.30 -8.92 17.42
C LYS A 418 14.39 -7.81 16.89
N MET A 419 14.96 -6.76 16.28
CA MET A 419 14.20 -5.66 15.70
C MET A 419 13.39 -6.13 14.49
N ALA A 420 13.95 -6.96 13.61
CA ALA A 420 13.22 -7.52 12.47
C ALA A 420 12.05 -8.40 12.94
N MET A 421 12.27 -9.26 13.94
CA MET A 421 11.20 -10.08 14.51
C MET A 421 10.08 -9.23 15.15
N LEU A 422 10.42 -8.18 15.91
CA LEU A 422 9.41 -7.28 16.49
C LEU A 422 8.58 -6.61 15.41
N ALA A 423 9.22 -6.13 14.33
CA ALA A 423 8.52 -5.50 13.21
C ALA A 423 7.58 -6.47 12.47
N ILE A 424 8.00 -7.73 12.27
CA ILE A 424 7.20 -8.74 11.57
C ILE A 424 6.05 -9.25 12.45
N LEU A 425 6.27 -9.46 13.76
CA LEU A 425 5.28 -10.07 14.66
C LEU A 425 4.18 -9.10 15.08
N ILE A 426 4.38 -7.79 15.02
CA ILE A 426 3.35 -6.83 15.42
C ILE A 426 2.13 -6.89 14.49
N LEU A 427 2.34 -7.17 13.20
CA LEU A 427 1.26 -7.24 12.22
C LEU A 427 0.28 -8.38 12.53
N PRO A 428 0.71 -9.67 12.63
CA PRO A 428 -0.21 -10.75 12.98
C PRO A 428 -0.86 -10.57 14.36
N LEU A 429 -0.16 -9.99 15.33
CA LEU A 429 -0.75 -9.68 16.62
C LEU A 429 -1.97 -8.75 16.48
N MET A 430 -1.86 -7.71 15.68
CA MET A 430 -2.95 -6.77 15.44
C MET A 430 -4.04 -7.37 14.53
N TYR A 431 -3.66 -8.06 13.44
CA TYR A 431 -4.61 -8.69 12.52
C TYR A 431 -5.52 -9.68 13.25
N LEU A 432 -4.91 -10.65 13.89
CA LEU A 432 -5.64 -11.75 14.56
C LEU A 432 -6.25 -11.32 15.88
N GLY A 433 -5.56 -10.48 16.65
CA GLY A 433 -6.04 -10.00 17.94
C GLY A 433 -7.31 -9.16 17.82
N TRP A 434 -7.33 -8.15 16.96
CA TRP A 434 -8.54 -7.35 16.74
C TRP A 434 -9.66 -8.14 16.06
N THR A 435 -9.34 -9.03 15.14
CA THR A 435 -10.33 -9.94 14.54
C THR A 435 -10.98 -10.79 15.63
N ALA A 436 -10.20 -11.41 16.53
CA ALA A 436 -10.73 -12.21 17.62
C ALA A 436 -11.63 -11.40 18.57
N VAL A 437 -11.27 -10.16 18.87
CA VAL A 437 -12.12 -9.27 19.68
C VAL A 437 -13.42 -8.93 18.92
N ALA A 438 -13.33 -8.54 17.65
CA ALA A 438 -14.51 -8.11 16.89
C ALA A 438 -15.51 -9.25 16.65
N THR A 439 -15.06 -10.50 16.50
CA THR A 439 -15.94 -11.65 16.27
C THR A 439 -16.77 -12.05 17.50
N VAL A 440 -16.45 -11.54 18.67
CA VAL A 440 -17.23 -11.81 19.92
C VAL A 440 -18.00 -10.58 20.42
N VAL A 441 -17.80 -9.41 19.81
CA VAL A 441 -18.50 -8.17 20.20
C VAL A 441 -19.75 -8.00 19.33
N PRO A 442 -20.98 -8.02 19.91
CA PRO A 442 -22.22 -8.02 19.14
C PRO A 442 -22.36 -6.86 18.14
N VAL A 443 -21.98 -5.64 18.53
CA VAL A 443 -22.05 -4.46 17.63
C VAL A 443 -21.09 -4.58 16.43
N ALA A 444 -19.97 -5.25 16.60
CA ALA A 444 -19.02 -5.48 15.53
C ALA A 444 -19.51 -6.55 14.54
N VAL A 445 -20.06 -7.65 15.05
CA VAL A 445 -20.64 -8.72 14.23
C VAL A 445 -21.87 -8.23 13.47
N ALA A 446 -22.71 -7.40 14.10
CA ALA A 446 -23.90 -6.83 13.43
C ALA A 446 -23.57 -5.88 12.28
N ALA A 447 -22.32 -5.45 12.13
CA ALA A 447 -21.85 -4.59 11.04
C ALA A 447 -21.40 -5.36 9.79
N THR A 448 -21.31 -6.71 9.85
CA THR A 448 -21.02 -7.54 8.67
C THR A 448 -22.26 -7.64 7.77
N ASN A 449 -22.02 -7.67 6.46
CA ASN A 449 -23.09 -7.83 5.49
C ASN A 449 -23.49 -9.30 5.29
N ASN A 450 -22.53 -10.20 5.45
CA ASN A 450 -22.72 -11.63 5.24
C ASN A 450 -22.56 -12.42 6.55
N PRO A 451 -23.37 -13.50 6.75
CA PRO A 451 -23.19 -14.38 7.89
C PRO A 451 -22.07 -15.42 7.66
N GLY A 452 -21.67 -16.09 8.74
CA GLY A 452 -20.79 -17.26 8.67
C GLY A 452 -19.35 -16.96 8.24
N PRO A 453 -18.71 -17.88 7.47
CA PRO A 453 -17.30 -17.76 7.08
C PRO A 453 -16.98 -16.51 6.26
N HIS A 454 -17.92 -16.03 5.43
CA HIS A 454 -17.74 -14.81 4.66
C HIS A 454 -17.70 -13.57 5.57
N GLY A 455 -18.65 -13.42 6.50
CA GLY A 455 -18.64 -12.33 7.48
C GLY A 455 -17.41 -12.34 8.39
N PHE A 456 -16.89 -13.53 8.73
CA PHE A 456 -15.58 -13.63 9.39
C PHE A 456 -14.47 -13.07 8.50
N SER A 457 -14.49 -13.37 7.20
CA SER A 457 -13.52 -12.83 6.23
C SER A 457 -13.62 -11.31 6.09
N GLU A 458 -14.82 -10.71 6.17
CA GLU A 458 -15.03 -9.26 6.16
C GLU A 458 -14.31 -8.60 7.35
N ILE A 459 -14.46 -9.13 8.56
CA ILE A 459 -13.81 -8.62 9.77
C ILE A 459 -12.28 -8.82 9.69
N LEU A 460 -11.85 -10.02 9.32
CA LEU A 460 -10.42 -10.34 9.18
C LEU A 460 -9.75 -9.44 8.15
N TYR A 461 -10.39 -9.22 7.00
CA TYR A 461 -9.89 -8.34 5.96
C TYR A 461 -9.77 -6.89 6.44
N ALA A 462 -10.78 -6.38 7.15
CA ALA A 462 -10.78 -5.01 7.65
C ALA A 462 -9.58 -4.75 8.56
N TYR A 463 -9.35 -5.58 9.58
CA TYR A 463 -8.20 -5.40 10.48
C TYR A 463 -6.87 -5.70 9.81
N THR A 464 -6.82 -6.64 8.88
CA THR A 464 -5.63 -6.91 8.08
C THR A 464 -5.26 -5.70 7.23
N SER A 465 -6.23 -5.11 6.52
CA SER A 465 -6.04 -3.94 5.68
C SER A 465 -5.66 -2.70 6.48
N GLN A 466 -6.36 -2.43 7.59
CA GLN A 466 -6.07 -1.28 8.44
C GLN A 466 -4.69 -1.37 9.08
N THR A 467 -4.33 -2.50 9.67
CA THR A 467 -3.02 -2.67 10.32
C THR A 467 -1.88 -2.71 9.31
N GLY A 468 -2.08 -3.36 8.15
CA GLY A 468 -1.11 -3.39 7.04
C GLY A 468 -0.93 -2.01 6.38
N ASN A 469 -1.83 -1.06 6.67
CA ASN A 469 -1.89 0.25 6.04
C ASN A 469 -2.17 0.16 4.52
N ASN A 470 -3.00 -0.80 4.11
CA ASN A 470 -3.44 -0.98 2.73
C ASN A 470 -4.59 -0.02 2.36
N GLY A 471 -5.67 -0.03 3.15
CA GLY A 471 -6.85 0.79 2.94
C GLY A 471 -7.94 0.18 2.08
N SER A 472 -7.70 -0.92 1.34
CA SER A 472 -8.78 -1.61 0.63
C SER A 472 -9.76 -2.23 1.62
N ALA A 473 -11.05 -2.04 1.34
CA ALA A 473 -12.11 -2.76 2.02
C ALA A 473 -12.50 -4.03 1.24
N PHE A 474 -13.01 -5.02 1.95
CA PHE A 474 -13.74 -6.11 1.29
C PHE A 474 -15.02 -5.57 0.65
N ALA A 475 -15.60 -4.55 1.28
CA ALA A 475 -16.83 -3.84 0.94
C ALA A 475 -18.12 -4.44 1.53
N GLY A 476 -18.04 -5.49 2.32
CA GLY A 476 -19.16 -6.07 3.07
C GLY A 476 -19.34 -5.52 4.49
N LEU A 477 -18.35 -4.81 5.03
CA LEU A 477 -18.38 -4.31 6.42
C LEU A 477 -18.90 -2.86 6.50
N SER A 478 -19.96 -2.64 7.29
CA SER A 478 -20.44 -1.29 7.66
C SER A 478 -19.58 -0.67 8.76
N GLY A 479 -18.37 -0.21 8.36
CA GLY A 479 -17.32 0.21 9.29
C GLY A 479 -17.53 1.56 9.99
N ASN A 480 -18.54 2.38 9.60
CA ASN A 480 -18.77 3.69 10.22
C ASN A 480 -19.54 3.58 11.53
N ILE A 481 -18.99 2.89 12.48
CA ILE A 481 -19.48 2.81 13.87
C ILE A 481 -18.32 3.12 14.83
N LEU A 482 -18.65 3.61 16.00
CA LEU A 482 -17.65 4.02 17.01
C LEU A 482 -16.60 2.92 17.27
N PHE A 483 -17.03 1.66 17.34
CA PHE A 483 -16.15 0.52 17.59
C PHE A 483 -15.06 0.43 16.48
N TYR A 484 -15.44 0.35 15.21
CA TYR A 484 -14.47 0.23 14.11
C TYR A 484 -13.69 1.52 13.85
N ASN A 485 -14.30 2.70 14.07
CA ASN A 485 -13.60 3.97 13.94
C ASN A 485 -12.43 4.07 14.95
N LEU A 486 -12.61 3.64 16.20
CA LEU A 486 -11.56 3.70 17.22
C LEU A 486 -10.56 2.55 17.12
N THR A 487 -11.04 1.30 17.05
CA THR A 487 -10.15 0.13 17.01
C THR A 487 -9.33 0.07 15.74
N GLY A 488 -9.94 0.46 14.60
CA GLY A 488 -9.24 0.58 13.33
C GLY A 488 -8.17 1.66 13.33
N ALA A 489 -8.44 2.82 13.94
CA ALA A 489 -7.42 3.87 14.08
C ALA A 489 -6.23 3.39 14.91
N ILE A 490 -6.47 2.69 16.03
CA ILE A 490 -5.40 2.12 16.85
C ILE A 490 -4.60 1.08 16.05
N ALA A 491 -5.29 0.21 15.30
CA ALA A 491 -4.65 -0.79 14.45
C ALA A 491 -3.74 -0.15 13.39
N MET A 492 -4.21 0.91 12.72
CA MET A 492 -3.43 1.66 11.71
C MET A 492 -2.19 2.33 12.32
N LEU A 493 -2.31 2.97 13.49
CA LEU A 493 -1.17 3.62 14.16
C LEU A 493 -0.10 2.61 14.56
N ILE A 494 -0.52 1.50 15.16
CA ILE A 494 0.41 0.46 15.61
C ILE A 494 1.07 -0.20 14.40
N GLY A 495 0.30 -0.60 13.39
CA GLY A 495 0.82 -1.21 12.18
C GLY A 495 1.88 -0.35 11.49
N ARG A 496 1.66 0.97 11.39
CA ARG A 496 2.61 1.89 10.76
C ARG A 496 3.85 2.13 11.59
N PHE A 497 3.66 2.70 12.77
CA PHE A 497 4.80 3.24 13.53
C PHE A 497 5.59 2.16 14.27
N TRP A 498 4.93 1.09 14.71
CA TRP A 498 5.62 -0.01 15.37
C TRP A 498 6.47 -0.86 14.42
N MET A 499 6.19 -0.82 13.12
CA MET A 499 7.05 -1.42 12.09
C MET A 499 8.24 -0.50 11.74
N ILE A 500 7.99 0.80 11.64
CA ILE A 500 8.99 1.80 11.23
C ILE A 500 10.11 1.96 12.28
N ILE A 501 9.76 2.04 13.57
CA ILE A 501 10.74 2.29 14.63
C ILE A 501 11.84 1.21 14.69
N PRO A 502 11.53 -0.10 14.70
CA PRO A 502 12.53 -1.15 14.59
C PRO A 502 13.34 -1.09 13.28
N ALA A 503 12.69 -0.78 12.15
CA ALA A 503 13.40 -0.65 10.88
C ALA A 503 14.45 0.47 10.91
N MET A 504 14.13 1.63 11.51
CA MET A 504 15.10 2.72 11.69
C MET A 504 16.19 2.36 12.70
N ALA A 505 15.88 1.62 13.74
CA ALA A 505 16.90 1.10 14.67
C ALA A 505 17.89 0.14 13.97
N ILE A 506 17.39 -0.69 13.04
CA ILE A 506 18.22 -1.54 12.18
C ILE A 506 19.10 -0.66 11.28
N ALA A 507 18.53 0.37 10.63
CA ALA A 507 19.27 1.29 9.78
C ALA A 507 20.45 1.94 10.52
N GLY A 508 20.20 2.46 11.73
CA GLY A 508 21.24 3.03 12.58
C GLY A 508 22.31 2.02 12.97
N SER A 509 21.90 0.83 13.40
CA SER A 509 22.81 -0.24 13.78
C SER A 509 23.71 -0.70 12.62
N LEU A 510 23.15 -0.89 11.43
CA LEU A 510 23.90 -1.29 10.25
C LEU A 510 24.86 -0.20 9.77
N ALA A 511 24.48 1.07 9.84
CA ALA A 511 25.36 2.19 9.45
C ALA A 511 26.63 2.28 10.31
N GLU A 512 26.56 1.95 11.60
CA GLU A 512 27.70 1.95 12.52
C GLU A 512 28.68 0.79 12.26
N LYS A 513 28.22 -0.31 11.63
CA LYS A 513 29.05 -1.50 11.38
C LYS A 513 30.08 -1.27 10.27
N LYS A 514 31.24 -1.92 10.44
CA LYS A 514 32.26 -2.01 9.40
C LYS A 514 31.81 -2.98 8.28
N LEU A 515 32.31 -2.76 7.09
CA LEU A 515 32.19 -3.73 5.99
C LEU A 515 33.14 -4.89 6.20
N VAL A 516 32.62 -6.10 6.05
CA VAL A 516 33.39 -7.34 6.11
C VAL A 516 33.57 -7.85 4.67
N PRO A 517 34.79 -8.14 4.22
CA PRO A 517 35.01 -8.74 2.91
C PRO A 517 34.34 -10.12 2.80
N PRO A 518 33.80 -10.49 1.64
CA PRO A 518 33.29 -11.83 1.43
C PRO A 518 34.35 -12.91 1.72
N SER A 519 33.95 -13.95 2.43
CA SER A 519 34.80 -15.12 2.73
C SER A 519 34.20 -16.39 2.14
N ALA A 520 34.93 -17.49 2.17
CA ALA A 520 34.40 -18.82 1.78
C ALA A 520 33.17 -19.23 2.64
N GLY A 521 33.01 -18.63 3.81
CA GLY A 521 31.87 -18.80 4.70
C GLY A 521 30.66 -17.89 4.40
N THR A 522 30.77 -16.90 3.51
CA THR A 522 29.66 -15.99 3.20
C THR A 522 28.61 -16.69 2.34
N PHE A 523 27.33 -16.62 2.75
CA PHE A 523 26.21 -17.17 1.98
C PHE A 523 25.96 -16.30 0.73
N PRO A 524 25.84 -16.91 -0.48
CA PRO A 524 25.58 -16.13 -1.69
C PRO A 524 24.15 -15.60 -1.73
N THR A 525 24.01 -14.26 -1.86
CA THR A 525 22.71 -13.55 -1.76
C THR A 525 22.20 -13.00 -3.09
N THR A 526 22.69 -13.49 -4.23
CA THR A 526 22.35 -12.99 -5.58
C THR A 526 21.92 -14.06 -6.57
N GLY A 527 21.70 -15.28 -6.13
CA GLY A 527 21.37 -16.42 -7.01
C GLY A 527 19.97 -16.97 -6.78
N GLY A 528 19.55 -17.93 -7.61
CA GLY A 528 18.25 -18.60 -7.50
C GLY A 528 18.03 -19.31 -6.16
N LEU A 529 19.10 -19.84 -5.55
CA LEU A 529 19.03 -20.44 -4.21
C LEU A 529 18.59 -19.40 -3.16
N PHE A 530 19.13 -18.20 -3.21
CA PHE A 530 18.72 -17.11 -2.31
C PHE A 530 17.26 -16.71 -2.53
N VAL A 531 16.85 -16.58 -3.80
CA VAL A 531 15.43 -16.27 -4.14
C VAL A 531 14.52 -17.36 -3.57
N GLY A 532 14.83 -18.63 -3.81
CA GLY A 532 14.03 -19.75 -3.27
C GLY A 532 14.00 -19.79 -1.73
N LEU A 533 15.14 -19.49 -1.08
CA LEU A 533 15.21 -19.42 0.38
C LEU A 533 14.28 -18.33 0.94
N VAL A 534 14.35 -17.11 0.41
CA VAL A 534 13.52 -15.99 0.90
C VAL A 534 12.04 -16.25 0.65
N VAL A 535 11.68 -16.73 -0.55
CA VAL A 535 10.29 -17.13 -0.86
C VAL A 535 9.81 -18.23 0.10
N GLY A 536 10.65 -19.24 0.36
CA GLY A 536 10.34 -20.33 1.29
C GLY A 536 10.12 -19.82 2.73
N VAL A 537 11.01 -18.96 3.24
CA VAL A 537 10.87 -18.36 4.59
C VAL A 537 9.60 -17.54 4.69
N ILE A 538 9.29 -16.68 3.70
CA ILE A 538 8.05 -15.92 3.66
C ILE A 538 6.83 -16.86 3.66
N GLY A 539 6.85 -17.89 2.81
CA GLY A 539 5.76 -18.87 2.72
C GLY A 539 5.55 -19.66 4.00
N ILE A 540 6.62 -20.09 4.68
CA ILE A 540 6.54 -20.83 5.94
C ILE A 540 6.00 -19.93 7.05
N ILE A 541 6.55 -18.72 7.21
CA ILE A 541 6.09 -17.78 8.26
C ILE A 541 4.63 -17.39 8.01
N GLY A 542 4.27 -17.02 6.78
CA GLY A 542 2.89 -16.66 6.43
C GLY A 542 1.93 -17.83 6.64
N GLY A 543 2.28 -19.03 6.17
CA GLY A 543 1.47 -20.23 6.32
C GLY A 543 1.25 -20.60 7.79
N LEU A 544 2.31 -20.69 8.58
CA LEU A 544 2.18 -21.04 10.01
C LEU A 544 1.39 -20.00 10.80
N THR A 545 1.49 -18.73 10.43
CA THR A 545 0.84 -17.63 11.16
C THR A 545 -0.63 -17.47 10.79
N PHE A 546 -0.98 -17.52 9.50
CA PHE A 546 -2.28 -17.08 9.02
C PHE A 546 -3.20 -18.21 8.55
N PHE A 547 -2.66 -19.41 8.27
CA PHE A 547 -3.45 -20.55 7.80
C PHE A 547 -4.66 -20.88 8.68
N PRO A 548 -4.57 -20.84 10.04
CA PRO A 548 -5.74 -21.10 10.87
C PRO A 548 -6.90 -20.12 10.65
N ALA A 549 -6.61 -18.83 10.49
CA ALA A 549 -7.63 -17.83 10.19
C ALA A 549 -8.17 -17.95 8.76
N LEU A 550 -7.29 -18.22 7.78
CA LEU A 550 -7.71 -18.48 6.40
C LEU A 550 -8.57 -19.74 6.28
N ALA A 551 -8.30 -20.75 7.09
CA ALA A 551 -9.11 -21.97 7.13
C ALA A 551 -10.53 -21.71 7.62
N LEU A 552 -10.71 -20.81 8.61
CA LEU A 552 -12.03 -20.46 9.18
C LEU A 552 -12.86 -19.54 8.25
N GLY A 553 -12.24 -18.78 7.40
CA GLY A 553 -12.86 -17.89 6.43
C GLY A 553 -12.90 -18.50 5.03
N PRO A 554 -12.01 -18.02 4.12
CA PRO A 554 -12.11 -18.32 2.68
C PRO A 554 -12.02 -19.82 2.33
N VAL A 555 -11.29 -20.65 3.10
CA VAL A 555 -11.16 -22.08 2.79
C VAL A 555 -12.46 -22.83 3.09
N VAL A 556 -13.07 -22.60 4.27
CA VAL A 556 -14.38 -23.20 4.62
C VAL A 556 -15.46 -22.70 3.68
N GLU A 557 -15.46 -21.41 3.36
CA GLU A 557 -16.40 -20.82 2.40
C GLU A 557 -16.29 -21.48 1.01
N HIS A 558 -15.06 -21.71 0.53
CA HIS A 558 -14.86 -22.41 -0.75
C HIS A 558 -15.46 -23.82 -0.73
N PHE A 559 -15.22 -24.59 0.33
CA PHE A 559 -15.81 -25.93 0.43
C PHE A 559 -17.32 -25.91 0.57
N ALA A 560 -17.88 -24.94 1.30
CA ALA A 560 -19.32 -24.75 1.39
C ALA A 560 -19.94 -24.36 0.04
N MET A 561 -19.25 -23.52 -0.76
CA MET A 561 -19.63 -23.18 -2.13
C MET A 561 -19.69 -24.44 -3.02
N VAL A 562 -18.63 -25.26 -3.01
CA VAL A 562 -18.56 -26.50 -3.80
C VAL A 562 -19.62 -27.52 -3.36
N ALA A 563 -19.90 -27.58 -2.05
CA ALA A 563 -20.94 -28.45 -1.50
C ALA A 563 -22.38 -27.92 -1.73
N GLY A 564 -22.53 -26.68 -2.24
CA GLY A 564 -23.85 -26.06 -2.43
C GLY A 564 -24.57 -25.71 -1.13
N THR A 565 -23.83 -25.54 -0.02
CA THR A 565 -24.42 -25.30 1.32
C THR A 565 -24.36 -23.83 1.77
N LEU A 566 -23.86 -22.90 0.94
CA LEU A 566 -23.73 -21.48 1.30
C LEU A 566 -25.04 -20.80 1.69
N PHE A 567 -26.15 -21.23 1.08
CA PHE A 567 -27.48 -20.64 1.25
C PHE A 567 -28.49 -21.60 1.89
N SER A 568 -28.02 -22.72 2.45
CA SER A 568 -28.92 -23.61 3.18
C SER A 568 -29.34 -22.93 4.48
N SER A 569 -30.61 -22.56 4.58
CA SER A 569 -31.24 -22.18 5.85
C SER A 569 -31.23 -23.39 6.79
N ASN A 570 -30.31 -23.41 7.73
CA ASN A 570 -30.41 -24.22 8.93
C ASN A 570 -30.82 -23.34 10.09
#